data_fc77e7b05b695797ff331a27bb40d3c5
#
_entry.id   fc77e7b05b695797ff331a27bb40d3c5
#
_cell.length_a   1.000
_cell.length_b   1.000
_cell.length_c   1.000
_cell.angle_alpha   90.00
_cell.angle_beta   90.00
_cell.angle_gamma   90.00
#
_symmetry.space_group_name_H-M   'P 1'
#
loop_
_entity.id
_entity.type
_entity.pdbx_description
1 polymer ?
#
loop_
_entity_poly.entity_id
_entity_poly.type
_entity_poly.pdbx_seq_one_letter_code
_entity_poly.pdbx_strand_id
1 'polypeptide(L)'
;MLREDAEAAKQDLEPLDRVLGAGRHLLALINDILDLSKIEAGRMELQLETFPLMPVIEDVAKTIEPMATKNSNRLVIDCPADIGTIHADQMRLRQAMLNLMSNANKFTERGTITVDARQGQEDGRDWVTISVSDTGIGMTAEQMGKLFQEFSQADASTTRKYGGTGLGLAISRRFCQMMGGDITVESEPGKGSTFTIRLPRIVDAPVAAPAHTGEAVR
;
A
#
# COMPACT_ATOMS: atom_id res chain seq x y z
N MET A 1 2.08 -6.85 -29.19
CA MET A 1 1.93 -7.93 -30.20
C MET A 1 0.47 -8.37 -30.34
N LEU A 2 -0.11 -9.29 -29.55
CA LEU A 2 -1.52 -9.73 -29.76
C LEU A 2 -2.56 -8.60 -29.72
N ARG A 3 -2.39 -7.59 -28.87
CA ARG A 3 -3.29 -6.44 -28.80
C ARG A 3 -3.13 -5.51 -29.99
N GLU A 4 -1.90 -5.26 -30.42
CA GLU A 4 -1.58 -4.44 -31.59
C GLU A 4 -2.09 -5.11 -32.88
N ASP A 5 -1.97 -6.43 -32.98
CA ASP A 5 -2.50 -7.20 -34.09
C ASP A 5 -4.04 -7.16 -34.16
N ALA A 6 -4.70 -7.20 -32.96
CA ALA A 6 -6.16 -7.08 -32.86
C ALA A 6 -6.67 -5.66 -33.19
N GLU A 7 -5.95 -4.62 -32.76
CA GLU A 7 -6.23 -3.22 -33.14
C GLU A 7 -6.12 -3.02 -34.65
N ALA A 8 -5.05 -3.56 -35.26
CA ALA A 8 -4.86 -3.52 -36.70
C ALA A 8 -5.97 -4.27 -37.49
N ALA A 9 -6.49 -5.35 -36.91
CA ALA A 9 -7.59 -6.14 -37.49
C ALA A 9 -9.00 -5.59 -37.19
N LYS A 10 -9.12 -4.47 -36.44
CA LYS A 10 -10.40 -3.90 -35.95
C LYS A 10 -11.27 -4.93 -35.20
N GLN A 11 -10.64 -5.81 -34.43
CA GLN A 11 -11.32 -6.82 -33.63
C GLN A 11 -11.75 -6.23 -32.27
N ASP A 12 -12.68 -6.90 -31.59
CA ASP A 12 -13.07 -6.57 -30.24
C ASP A 12 -11.91 -6.83 -29.27
N LEU A 13 -11.43 -5.78 -28.59
CA LEU A 13 -10.30 -5.85 -27.66
C LEU A 13 -10.72 -6.25 -26.23
N GLU A 14 -12.00 -6.24 -25.94
CA GLU A 14 -12.51 -6.50 -24.57
C GLU A 14 -12.05 -7.85 -24.02
N PRO A 15 -12.09 -8.99 -24.77
CA PRO A 15 -11.60 -10.26 -24.28
C PRO A 15 -10.08 -10.24 -23.97
N LEU A 16 -9.29 -9.55 -24.79
CA LEU A 16 -7.84 -9.43 -24.61
C LEU A 16 -7.50 -8.59 -23.37
N ASP A 17 -8.21 -7.50 -23.16
CA ASP A 17 -8.04 -6.65 -21.98
C ASP A 17 -8.43 -7.40 -20.69
N ARG A 18 -9.47 -8.25 -20.74
CA ARG A 18 -9.85 -9.15 -19.62
C ARG A 18 -8.75 -10.18 -19.31
N VAL A 19 -8.18 -10.82 -20.33
CA VAL A 19 -7.08 -11.80 -20.15
C VAL A 19 -5.82 -11.11 -19.57
N LEU A 20 -5.46 -9.95 -20.11
CA LEU A 20 -4.33 -9.17 -19.60
C LEU A 20 -4.56 -8.71 -18.16
N GLY A 21 -5.78 -8.28 -17.83
CA GLY A 21 -6.17 -7.91 -16.47
C GLY A 21 -6.07 -9.08 -15.50
N ALA A 22 -6.57 -10.25 -15.88
CA ALA A 22 -6.49 -11.48 -15.08
C ALA A 22 -5.03 -11.93 -14.88
N GLY A 23 -4.21 -11.86 -15.95
CA GLY A 23 -2.77 -12.18 -15.85
C GLY A 23 -2.00 -11.27 -14.90
N ARG A 24 -2.24 -9.96 -14.98
CA ARG A 24 -1.65 -8.98 -14.05
C ARG A 24 -2.09 -9.23 -12.60
N HIS A 25 -3.36 -9.54 -12.40
CA HIS A 25 -3.89 -9.86 -11.07
C HIS A 25 -3.25 -11.12 -10.48
N LEU A 26 -3.11 -12.19 -11.29
CA LEU A 26 -2.44 -13.42 -10.86
C LEU A 26 -0.96 -13.18 -10.51
N LEU A 27 -0.25 -12.38 -11.30
CA LEU A 27 1.14 -12.04 -11.03
C LEU A 27 1.28 -11.24 -9.73
N ALA A 28 0.37 -10.29 -9.47
CA ALA A 28 0.34 -9.55 -8.21
C ALA A 28 0.10 -10.49 -7.02
N LEU A 29 -0.85 -11.43 -7.11
CA LEU A 29 -1.09 -12.47 -6.09
C LEU A 29 0.14 -13.30 -5.80
N ILE A 30 0.84 -13.77 -6.82
CA ILE A 30 2.07 -14.57 -6.66
C ILE A 30 3.13 -13.75 -5.93
N ASN A 31 3.33 -12.49 -6.32
CA ASN A 31 4.30 -11.61 -5.67
C ASN A 31 3.93 -11.33 -4.22
N ASP A 32 2.65 -11.09 -3.90
CA ASP A 32 2.15 -10.91 -2.54
C ASP A 32 2.45 -12.15 -1.67
N ILE A 33 2.18 -13.36 -2.17
CA ILE A 33 2.46 -14.62 -1.46
C ILE A 33 3.97 -14.81 -1.24
N LEU A 34 4.79 -14.51 -2.25
CA LEU A 34 6.25 -14.60 -2.15
C LEU A 34 6.81 -13.59 -1.14
N ASP A 35 6.30 -12.35 -1.15
CA ASP A 35 6.70 -11.33 -0.17
C ASP A 35 6.32 -11.77 1.25
N LEU A 36 5.08 -12.24 1.46
CA LEU A 36 4.63 -12.76 2.75
C LEU A 36 5.53 -13.92 3.23
N SER A 37 5.78 -14.91 2.37
CA SER A 37 6.63 -16.07 2.70
C SER A 37 8.07 -15.65 3.08
N LYS A 38 8.63 -14.63 2.40
CA LYS A 38 9.96 -14.10 2.75
C LYS A 38 9.95 -13.38 4.09
N ILE A 39 8.88 -12.61 4.38
CA ILE A 39 8.71 -11.91 5.66
C ILE A 39 8.60 -12.92 6.80
N GLU A 40 7.73 -13.93 6.68
CA GLU A 40 7.53 -14.95 7.70
C GLU A 40 8.80 -15.79 7.97
N ALA A 41 9.57 -16.07 6.91
CA ALA A 41 10.86 -16.78 7.04
C ALA A 41 11.99 -15.89 7.58
N GLY A 42 11.74 -14.58 7.84
CA GLY A 42 12.79 -13.63 8.25
C GLY A 42 13.86 -13.40 7.18
N ARG A 43 13.56 -13.69 5.91
CA ARG A 43 14.49 -13.58 4.77
C ARG A 43 14.28 -12.32 3.93
N MET A 44 13.35 -11.47 4.31
CA MET A 44 13.13 -10.19 3.65
C MET A 44 14.18 -9.20 4.14
N GLU A 45 14.99 -8.69 3.24
CA GLU A 45 15.97 -7.63 3.50
C GLU A 45 15.41 -6.28 3.05
N LEU A 46 15.61 -5.24 3.87
CA LEU A 46 15.25 -3.88 3.53
C LEU A 46 16.41 -3.21 2.76
N GLN A 47 16.09 -2.50 1.70
CA GLN A 47 17.03 -1.66 0.96
C GLN A 47 16.88 -0.23 1.44
N LEU A 48 17.63 0.12 2.51
CA LEU A 48 17.56 1.44 3.12
C LEU A 48 18.36 2.46 2.32
N GLU A 49 17.71 3.55 1.95
CA GLU A 49 18.30 4.69 1.25
C GLU A 49 17.69 6.00 1.73
N THR A 50 18.42 7.11 1.55
CA THR A 50 17.91 8.45 1.87
C THR A 50 17.34 9.09 0.63
N PHE A 51 16.06 9.45 0.66
CA PHE A 51 15.39 10.07 -0.49
C PHE A 51 14.43 11.18 -0.03
N PRO A 52 14.14 12.17 -0.91
CA PRO A 52 13.13 13.17 -0.65
C PRO A 52 11.73 12.53 -0.71
N LEU A 53 10.89 12.84 0.29
CA LEU A 53 9.57 12.19 0.43
C LEU A 53 8.56 12.72 -0.60
N MET A 54 8.56 14.02 -0.88
CA MET A 54 7.56 14.63 -1.76
C MET A 54 7.52 14.02 -3.17
N PRO A 55 8.65 13.77 -3.87
CA PRO A 55 8.64 13.10 -5.17
C PRO A 55 7.99 11.71 -5.14
N VAL A 56 8.17 10.94 -4.05
CA VAL A 56 7.55 9.61 -3.92
C VAL A 56 6.04 9.74 -3.79
N ILE A 57 5.54 10.71 -3.01
CA ILE A 57 4.10 11.00 -2.86
C ILE A 57 3.50 11.39 -4.21
N GLU A 58 4.14 12.32 -4.93
CA GLU A 58 3.70 12.78 -6.24
C GLU A 58 3.65 11.67 -7.29
N ASP A 59 4.67 10.80 -7.32
CA ASP A 59 4.73 9.68 -8.25
C ASP A 59 3.61 8.66 -8.02
N VAL A 60 3.32 8.37 -6.74
CA VAL A 60 2.19 7.51 -6.38
C VAL A 60 0.86 8.17 -6.77
N ALA A 61 0.71 9.47 -6.49
CA ALA A 61 -0.48 10.22 -6.85
C ALA A 61 -0.72 10.21 -8.37
N LYS A 62 0.31 10.48 -9.18
CA LYS A 62 0.25 10.39 -10.66
C LYS A 62 -0.17 9.00 -11.15
N THR A 63 0.25 7.95 -10.45
CA THR A 63 -0.12 6.56 -10.79
C THR A 63 -1.62 6.29 -10.53
N ILE A 64 -2.18 6.90 -9.47
CA ILE A 64 -3.58 6.70 -9.06
C ILE A 64 -4.54 7.65 -9.79
N GLU A 65 -4.10 8.83 -10.22
CA GLU A 65 -4.92 9.89 -10.82
C GLU A 65 -5.84 9.40 -11.97
N PRO A 66 -5.38 8.57 -12.95
CA PRO A 66 -6.27 8.08 -13.99
C PRO A 66 -7.42 7.21 -13.45
N MET A 67 -7.15 6.42 -12.40
CA MET A 67 -8.16 5.58 -11.75
C MET A 67 -9.12 6.43 -10.91
N ALA A 68 -8.62 7.46 -10.24
CA ALA A 68 -9.43 8.40 -9.47
C ALA A 68 -10.39 9.15 -10.40
N THR A 69 -9.90 9.66 -11.53
CA THR A 69 -10.71 10.33 -12.55
C THR A 69 -11.80 9.40 -13.10
N LYS A 70 -11.50 8.15 -13.38
CA LYS A 70 -12.47 7.15 -13.85
C LYS A 70 -13.62 6.93 -12.86
N ASN A 71 -13.33 6.97 -11.56
CA ASN A 71 -14.32 6.85 -10.48
C ASN A 71 -14.95 8.18 -10.07
N SER A 72 -14.64 9.27 -10.81
CA SER A 72 -15.07 10.65 -10.51
C SER A 72 -14.62 11.11 -9.11
N ASN A 73 -13.50 10.60 -8.63
CA ASN A 73 -12.89 11.01 -7.37
C ASN A 73 -11.93 12.19 -7.59
N ARG A 74 -11.90 13.09 -6.60
CA ARG A 74 -10.91 14.16 -6.52
C ARG A 74 -9.73 13.69 -5.68
N LEU A 75 -8.52 13.76 -6.23
CA LEU A 75 -7.27 13.51 -5.50
C LEU A 75 -6.70 14.85 -5.03
N VAL A 76 -6.33 14.92 -3.75
CA VAL A 76 -5.75 16.10 -3.10
C VAL A 76 -4.46 15.69 -2.41
N ILE A 77 -3.38 16.45 -2.63
CA ILE A 77 -2.12 16.30 -1.89
C ILE A 77 -2.01 17.51 -0.96
N ASP A 78 -2.09 17.29 0.34
CA ASP A 78 -1.96 18.30 1.39
C ASP A 78 -0.67 18.06 2.19
N CYS A 79 0.45 18.22 1.52
CA CYS A 79 1.78 18.00 2.10
C CYS A 79 2.59 19.30 2.06
N PRO A 80 3.35 19.63 3.12
CA PRO A 80 4.30 20.72 3.07
C PRO A 80 5.34 20.49 1.96
N ALA A 81 5.64 21.52 1.17
CA ALA A 81 6.64 21.43 0.11
C ALA A 81 8.04 21.06 0.65
N ASP A 82 8.31 21.40 1.90
CA ASP A 82 9.55 21.16 2.63
C ASP A 82 9.48 19.96 3.59
N ILE A 83 8.62 18.97 3.30
CA ILE A 83 8.50 17.73 4.11
C ILE A 83 9.85 16.99 4.30
N GLY A 84 10.88 17.34 3.53
CA GLY A 84 12.23 16.86 3.70
C GLY A 84 12.48 15.44 3.21
N THR A 85 13.49 14.80 3.83
CA THR A 85 13.95 13.45 3.46
C THR A 85 13.61 12.43 4.53
N ILE A 86 13.50 11.17 4.12
CA ILE A 86 13.40 9.98 4.98
C ILE A 86 14.52 9.01 4.60
N HIS A 87 15.05 8.26 5.58
CA HIS A 87 15.95 7.13 5.36
C HIS A 87 15.18 5.84 5.59
N ALA A 88 14.76 5.18 4.52
CA ALA A 88 13.87 4.02 4.58
C ALA A 88 14.00 3.18 3.30
N ASP A 89 13.24 2.10 3.18
CA ASP A 89 13.08 1.37 1.91
C ASP A 89 12.04 2.07 1.03
N GLN A 90 12.53 2.81 0.02
CA GLN A 90 11.68 3.60 -0.88
C GLN A 90 10.68 2.73 -1.64
N MET A 91 11.10 1.54 -2.10
CA MET A 91 10.23 0.65 -2.87
C MET A 91 9.08 0.13 -2.00
N ARG A 92 9.35 -0.29 -0.76
CA ARG A 92 8.33 -0.80 0.17
C ARG A 92 7.39 0.30 0.65
N LEU A 93 7.91 1.50 0.91
CA LEU A 93 7.07 2.66 1.22
C LEU A 93 6.14 3.00 0.05
N ARG A 94 6.66 3.07 -1.18
CA ARG A 94 5.87 3.29 -2.40
C ARG A 94 4.79 2.23 -2.58
N GLN A 95 5.11 0.95 -2.37
CA GLN A 95 4.18 -0.17 -2.46
C GLN A 95 3.05 -0.05 -1.43
N ALA A 96 3.38 0.29 -0.18
CA ALA A 96 2.39 0.54 0.87
C ALA A 96 1.45 1.70 0.51
N MET A 97 2.00 2.84 0.07
CA MET A 97 1.20 4.01 -0.34
C MET A 97 0.29 3.69 -1.53
N LEU A 98 0.79 3.01 -2.57
CA LEU A 98 0.00 2.58 -3.72
C LEU A 98 -1.18 1.71 -3.28
N ASN A 99 -0.95 0.78 -2.35
CA ASN A 99 -2.00 -0.08 -1.82
C ASN A 99 -3.07 0.73 -1.07
N LEU A 100 -2.68 1.65 -0.19
CA LEU A 100 -3.63 2.49 0.55
C LEU A 100 -4.43 3.40 -0.39
N MET A 101 -3.79 4.09 -1.33
CA MET A 101 -4.45 5.00 -2.27
C MET A 101 -5.34 4.25 -3.26
N SER A 102 -4.94 3.06 -3.71
CA SER A 102 -5.77 2.20 -4.56
C SER A 102 -7.03 1.72 -3.81
N ASN A 103 -6.90 1.35 -2.53
CA ASN A 103 -8.04 1.00 -1.70
C ASN A 103 -8.96 2.21 -1.47
N ALA A 104 -8.43 3.38 -1.14
CA ALA A 104 -9.21 4.61 -1.01
C ALA A 104 -10.02 4.88 -2.29
N ASN A 105 -9.38 4.77 -3.46
CA ASN A 105 -10.05 4.97 -4.75
C ASN A 105 -11.11 3.90 -5.06
N LYS A 106 -10.87 2.66 -4.65
CA LYS A 106 -11.76 1.53 -4.85
C LYS A 106 -13.07 1.67 -4.04
N PHE A 107 -12.98 2.20 -2.82
CA PHE A 107 -14.10 2.31 -1.88
C PHE A 107 -14.74 3.70 -1.84
N THR A 108 -14.26 4.62 -2.68
CA THR A 108 -14.82 5.95 -2.86
C THR A 108 -15.35 6.11 -4.28
N GLU A 109 -16.54 6.66 -4.42
CA GLU A 109 -17.15 7.03 -5.70
C GLU A 109 -17.67 8.46 -5.61
N ARG A 110 -17.27 9.32 -6.55
CA ARG A 110 -17.60 10.75 -6.59
C ARG A 110 -17.24 11.50 -5.30
N GLY A 111 -16.15 11.10 -4.67
CA GLY A 111 -15.68 11.67 -3.40
C GLY A 111 -14.30 12.30 -3.50
N THR A 112 -13.66 12.43 -2.36
CA THR A 112 -12.33 13.00 -2.25
C THR A 112 -11.38 12.01 -1.57
N ILE A 113 -10.18 11.89 -2.13
CA ILE A 113 -9.06 11.16 -1.54
C ILE A 113 -7.99 12.18 -1.23
N THR A 114 -7.59 12.29 0.02
CA THR A 114 -6.57 13.24 0.47
C THR A 114 -5.34 12.48 0.96
N VAL A 115 -4.18 12.85 0.46
CA VAL A 115 -2.88 12.41 0.98
C VAL A 115 -2.29 13.57 1.78
N ASP A 116 -2.07 13.34 3.05
CA ASP A 116 -1.42 14.26 3.98
C ASP A 116 -0.10 13.67 4.44
N ALA A 117 0.95 14.47 4.58
CA ALA A 117 2.21 14.03 5.17
C ALA A 117 2.73 15.09 6.14
N ARG A 118 3.18 14.66 7.30
CA ARG A 118 3.71 15.52 8.37
C ARG A 118 4.97 14.90 8.98
N GLN A 119 5.85 15.76 9.46
CA GLN A 119 6.92 15.38 10.36
C GLN A 119 6.55 15.74 11.79
N GLY A 120 6.99 14.93 12.72
CA GLY A 120 6.79 15.16 14.16
C GLY A 120 7.93 14.56 14.96
N GLN A 121 7.99 14.91 16.24
CA GLN A 121 8.95 14.34 17.19
C GLN A 121 8.18 13.76 18.38
N GLU A 122 8.55 12.55 18.77
CA GLU A 122 7.98 11.86 19.93
C GLU A 122 9.09 11.08 20.62
N ASP A 123 9.21 11.21 21.92
CA ASP A 123 10.25 10.56 22.75
C ASP A 123 11.68 10.80 22.25
N GLY A 124 11.94 12.01 21.70
CA GLY A 124 13.26 12.38 21.16
C GLY A 124 13.58 11.76 19.80
N ARG A 125 12.65 11.06 19.17
CA ARG A 125 12.79 10.46 17.83
C ARG A 125 11.94 11.22 16.82
N ASP A 126 12.51 11.48 15.65
CA ASP A 126 11.78 12.08 14.54
C ASP A 126 10.96 11.04 13.81
N TRP A 127 9.70 11.37 13.49
CA TRP A 127 8.75 10.54 12.80
C TRP A 127 8.24 11.21 11.54
N VAL A 128 7.91 10.41 10.55
CA VAL A 128 7.14 10.78 9.38
C VAL A 128 5.80 10.06 9.45
N THR A 129 4.72 10.83 9.30
CA THR A 129 3.35 10.32 9.22
C THR A 129 2.80 10.62 7.83
N ILE A 130 2.26 9.62 7.15
CA ILE A 130 1.61 9.76 5.85
C ILE A 130 0.20 9.21 5.99
N SER A 131 -0.81 10.06 5.85
CA SER A 131 -2.22 9.69 5.96
C SER A 131 -2.89 9.71 4.59
N VAL A 132 -3.65 8.66 4.30
CA VAL A 132 -4.54 8.58 3.13
C VAL A 132 -5.96 8.54 3.65
N SER A 133 -6.70 9.64 3.44
CA SER A 133 -8.09 9.80 3.86
C SER A 133 -9.00 9.72 2.66
N ASP A 134 -10.12 9.03 2.77
CA ASP A 134 -11.17 8.93 1.78
C ASP A 134 -12.54 9.29 2.35
N THR A 135 -13.43 9.78 1.51
CA THR A 135 -14.85 10.06 1.85
C THR A 135 -15.78 8.95 1.34
N GLY A 136 -15.31 7.73 1.34
CA GLY A 136 -16.02 6.57 0.82
C GLY A 136 -17.02 5.95 1.81
N ILE A 137 -17.27 4.67 1.63
CA ILE A 137 -18.28 3.92 2.41
C ILE A 137 -17.94 3.77 3.90
N GLY A 138 -16.67 3.91 4.27
CA GLY A 138 -16.19 3.65 5.63
C GLY A 138 -16.37 2.20 6.08
N MET A 139 -16.08 1.94 7.36
CA MET A 139 -16.06 0.59 7.93
C MET A 139 -16.60 0.57 9.34
N THR A 140 -17.19 -0.57 9.74
CA THR A 140 -17.58 -0.87 11.12
C THR A 140 -16.36 -1.26 11.96
N ALA A 141 -16.48 -1.19 13.29
CA ALA A 141 -15.44 -1.65 14.22
C ALA A 141 -15.06 -3.13 13.99
N GLU A 142 -16.03 -3.98 13.67
CA GLU A 142 -15.79 -5.39 13.36
C GLU A 142 -14.94 -5.57 12.09
N GLN A 143 -15.24 -4.80 11.04
CA GLN A 143 -14.48 -4.81 9.79
C GLN A 143 -13.06 -4.30 10.02
N MET A 144 -12.88 -3.20 10.77
CA MET A 144 -11.56 -2.67 11.12
C MET A 144 -10.71 -3.70 11.88
N GLY A 145 -11.30 -4.46 12.80
CA GLY A 145 -10.59 -5.50 13.56
C GLY A 145 -10.03 -6.66 12.71
N LYS A 146 -10.53 -6.83 11.49
CA LYS A 146 -10.11 -7.90 10.56
C LYS A 146 -9.21 -7.42 9.42
N LEU A 147 -9.02 -6.09 9.24
CA LEU A 147 -8.40 -5.50 8.06
C LEU A 147 -6.96 -5.95 7.78
N PHE A 148 -6.19 -6.16 8.83
CA PHE A 148 -4.78 -6.53 8.72
C PHE A 148 -4.54 -8.03 8.86
N GLN A 149 -5.63 -8.84 8.90
CA GLN A 149 -5.52 -10.30 8.87
C GLN A 149 -5.33 -10.76 7.43
N GLU A 150 -4.45 -11.72 7.24
CA GLU A 150 -4.15 -12.32 5.95
C GLU A 150 -5.41 -12.98 5.37
N PHE A 151 -5.61 -12.84 4.06
CA PHE A 151 -6.78 -13.34 3.33
C PHE A 151 -8.13 -12.82 3.84
N SER A 152 -8.11 -11.80 4.71
CA SER A 152 -9.34 -11.18 5.21
C SER A 152 -9.91 -10.21 4.19
N GLN A 153 -11.18 -10.36 3.89
CA GLN A 153 -11.95 -9.46 3.05
C GLN A 153 -13.19 -9.02 3.82
N ALA A 154 -13.49 -7.73 3.80
CA ALA A 154 -14.52 -7.14 4.65
C ALA A 154 -15.93 -7.72 4.41
N ASP A 155 -16.23 -8.26 3.20
CA ASP A 155 -17.51 -8.90 2.87
C ASP A 155 -17.46 -9.69 1.56
N ALA A 156 -18.12 -10.85 1.48
CA ALA A 156 -18.28 -11.64 0.26
C ALA A 156 -19.09 -10.91 -0.85
N SER A 157 -19.90 -9.91 -0.48
CA SER A 157 -20.66 -9.08 -1.41
C SER A 157 -19.77 -8.00 -2.07
N THR A 158 -18.82 -7.45 -1.33
CA THR A 158 -17.85 -6.45 -1.77
C THR A 158 -16.82 -7.09 -2.72
N THR A 159 -16.50 -8.36 -2.50
CA THR A 159 -15.56 -9.14 -3.34
C THR A 159 -16.03 -9.27 -4.78
N ARG A 160 -17.32 -9.47 -5.02
CA ARG A 160 -17.89 -9.59 -6.38
C ARG A 160 -17.83 -8.28 -7.16
N LYS A 161 -17.90 -7.13 -6.50
CA LYS A 161 -17.90 -5.81 -7.16
C LYS A 161 -16.50 -5.22 -7.32
N TYR A 162 -15.59 -5.49 -6.38
CA TYR A 162 -14.33 -4.75 -6.30
C TYR A 162 -13.06 -5.59 -6.33
N GLY A 163 -13.11 -6.93 -6.20
CA GLY A 163 -11.95 -7.83 -6.25
C GLY A 163 -10.87 -7.51 -5.19
N GLY A 164 -9.84 -8.32 -5.10
CA GLY A 164 -8.67 -8.08 -4.24
C GLY A 164 -8.14 -9.38 -3.65
N THR A 165 -6.88 -9.40 -3.21
CA THR A 165 -6.20 -10.58 -2.65
C THR A 165 -6.49 -10.76 -1.17
N GLY A 166 -6.83 -9.68 -0.46
CA GLY A 166 -6.90 -9.64 0.99
C GLY A 166 -5.52 -9.67 1.68
N LEU A 167 -4.44 -9.59 0.90
CA LEU A 167 -3.06 -9.62 1.41
C LEU A 167 -2.41 -8.24 1.48
N GLY A 168 -2.81 -7.32 0.59
CA GLY A 168 -2.12 -6.05 0.40
C GLY A 168 -1.96 -5.24 1.69
N LEU A 169 -3.03 -5.07 2.51
CA LEU A 169 -2.94 -4.31 3.76
C LEU A 169 -2.06 -5.01 4.81
N ALA A 170 -2.16 -6.34 4.92
CA ALA A 170 -1.33 -7.13 5.83
C ALA A 170 0.16 -6.98 5.47
N ILE A 171 0.50 -7.12 4.19
CA ILE A 171 1.87 -6.97 3.67
C ILE A 171 2.37 -5.52 3.86
N SER A 172 1.55 -4.52 3.54
CA SER A 172 1.92 -3.11 3.73
C SER A 172 2.24 -2.81 5.19
N ARG A 173 1.43 -3.33 6.12
CA ARG A 173 1.68 -3.18 7.55
C ARG A 173 2.97 -3.87 7.97
N ARG A 174 3.24 -5.09 7.47
CA ARG A 174 4.48 -5.81 7.73
C ARG A 174 5.71 -5.03 7.25
N PHE A 175 5.66 -4.42 6.06
CA PHE A 175 6.75 -3.56 5.61
C PHE A 175 6.99 -2.39 6.54
N CYS A 176 5.92 -1.70 6.98
CA CYS A 176 6.07 -0.61 7.94
C CYS A 176 6.65 -1.08 9.28
N GLN A 177 6.22 -2.25 9.79
CA GLN A 177 6.76 -2.85 11.02
C GLN A 177 8.24 -3.21 10.89
N MET A 178 8.67 -3.77 9.75
CA MET A 178 10.08 -4.02 9.47
C MET A 178 10.93 -2.76 9.44
N MET A 179 10.32 -1.62 9.03
CA MET A 179 10.94 -0.29 9.07
C MET A 179 10.81 0.40 10.45
N GLY A 180 10.37 -0.32 11.48
CA GLY A 180 10.25 0.22 12.85
C GLY A 180 9.04 1.13 13.08
N GLY A 181 8.06 1.10 12.18
CA GLY A 181 6.79 1.84 12.26
C GLY A 181 5.56 0.95 12.26
N ASP A 182 4.40 1.50 11.87
CA ASP A 182 3.15 0.74 11.73
C ASP A 182 2.17 1.43 10.76
N ILE A 183 1.07 0.74 10.42
CA ILE A 183 -0.10 1.30 9.76
C ILE A 183 -1.29 1.20 10.70
N THR A 184 -1.96 2.32 10.92
CA THR A 184 -3.20 2.40 11.68
C THR A 184 -4.37 2.80 10.78
N VAL A 185 -5.60 2.61 11.28
CA VAL A 185 -6.83 2.97 10.57
C VAL A 185 -7.83 3.58 11.52
N GLU A 186 -8.48 4.64 11.06
CA GLU A 186 -9.68 5.22 11.66
C GLU A 186 -10.77 5.23 10.60
N SER A 187 -11.98 4.81 10.93
CA SER A 187 -13.08 4.74 9.97
C SER A 187 -14.43 4.79 10.65
N GLU A 188 -15.40 5.39 9.95
CA GLU A 188 -16.80 5.41 10.37
C GLU A 188 -17.69 5.12 9.16
N PRO A 189 -18.69 4.19 9.29
CA PRO A 189 -19.59 3.87 8.21
C PRO A 189 -20.27 5.12 7.63
N GLY A 190 -20.19 5.27 6.30
CA GLY A 190 -20.79 6.40 5.56
C GLY A 190 -20.00 7.71 5.61
N LYS A 191 -18.87 7.77 6.35
CA LYS A 191 -18.01 8.97 6.41
C LYS A 191 -16.66 8.80 5.74
N GLY A 192 -16.22 7.55 5.53
CA GLY A 192 -14.95 7.21 4.92
C GLY A 192 -13.93 6.64 5.90
N SER A 193 -12.68 6.57 5.47
CA SER A 193 -11.59 5.98 6.24
C SER A 193 -10.34 6.83 6.15
N THR A 194 -9.50 6.76 7.17
CA THR A 194 -8.15 7.33 7.18
C THR A 194 -7.16 6.23 7.57
N PHE A 195 -6.29 5.90 6.64
CA PHE A 195 -5.16 5.01 6.88
C PHE A 195 -3.90 5.83 7.09
N THR A 196 -3.17 5.56 8.16
CA THR A 196 -1.99 6.32 8.53
C THR A 196 -0.77 5.40 8.61
N ILE A 197 0.21 5.63 7.72
CA ILE A 197 1.56 5.08 7.80
C ILE A 197 2.35 5.98 8.76
N ARG A 198 3.00 5.38 9.76
CA ARG A 198 3.91 6.07 10.66
C ARG A 198 5.26 5.37 10.63
N LEU A 199 6.31 6.08 10.25
CA LEU A 199 7.68 5.55 10.16
C LEU A 199 8.65 6.46 10.90
N PRO A 200 9.72 5.91 11.54
CA PRO A 200 10.83 6.73 11.96
C PRO A 200 11.45 7.43 10.74
N ARG A 201 11.84 8.69 10.90
CA ARG A 201 12.50 9.45 9.82
C ARG A 201 13.82 8.80 9.37
N ILE A 202 14.48 8.11 10.30
CA ILE A 202 15.65 7.28 10.03
C ILE A 202 15.31 5.88 10.50
N VAL A 203 15.16 4.97 9.54
CA VAL A 203 15.00 3.54 9.80
C VAL A 203 16.36 2.96 10.10
N ASP A 204 16.52 2.36 11.27
CA ASP A 204 17.73 1.66 11.63
C ASP A 204 17.81 0.34 10.88
N ALA A 205 19.00 -0.02 10.39
CA ALA A 205 19.19 -1.36 9.82
C ALA A 205 18.79 -2.43 10.87
N PRO A 206 18.06 -3.49 10.50
CA PRO A 206 17.76 -4.57 11.42
C PRO A 206 19.08 -5.06 12.03
N VAL A 207 19.18 -5.06 13.36
CA VAL A 207 20.33 -5.68 14.03
C VAL A 207 20.29 -7.16 13.63
N ALA A 208 21.28 -7.60 12.86
CA ALA A 208 21.40 -9.00 12.46
C ALA A 208 21.31 -9.85 13.72
N ALA A 209 20.32 -10.76 13.80
CA ALA A 209 20.25 -11.71 14.88
C ALA A 209 21.60 -12.45 14.96
N PRO A 210 22.19 -12.61 16.16
CA PRO A 210 23.47 -13.29 16.29
C PRO A 210 23.35 -14.66 15.61
N ALA A 211 24.25 -14.93 14.67
CA ALA A 211 24.33 -16.22 14.01
C ALA A 211 24.34 -17.30 15.10
N HIS A 212 23.37 -18.20 15.09
CA HIS A 212 23.44 -19.40 15.92
C HIS A 212 24.69 -20.16 15.52
N THR A 213 25.77 -19.95 16.27
CA THR A 213 26.92 -20.84 16.24
C THR A 213 26.43 -22.19 16.70
N GLY A 214 26.12 -23.04 15.72
CA GLY A 214 25.85 -24.46 15.99
C GLY A 214 27.07 -25.07 16.69
N GLU A 215 26.96 -25.27 17.99
CA GLU A 215 27.88 -26.16 18.68
C GLU A 215 27.72 -27.56 18.08
N ALA A 216 28.74 -27.96 17.35
CA ALA A 216 28.90 -29.32 16.91
C ALA A 216 29.07 -30.19 18.16
N VAL A 217 28.02 -30.91 18.51
CA VAL A 217 28.13 -32.01 19.50
C VAL A 217 28.97 -33.11 18.87
N ARG A 218 30.13 -33.34 19.47
CA ARG A 218 31.00 -34.49 19.20
C ARG A 218 30.44 -35.74 19.88
#